data_d4b7299a9f9f8af5046ea25aef8ff8f9
#
_entry.id   d4b7299a9f9f8af5046ea25aef8ff8f9
#
_cell.length_a   1.000
_cell.length_b   1.000
_cell.length_c   1.000
_cell.angle_alpha   90.00
_cell.angle_beta   90.00
_cell.angle_gamma   90.00
#
_symmetry.space_group_name_H-M   'P 1'
#
loop_
_entity.id
_entity.type
_entity.pdbx_description
1 polymer ?
#
loop_
_entity_poly.entity_id
_entity_poly.type
_entity_poly.pdbx_seq_one_letter_code
_entity_poly.pdbx_strand_id
1 'polypeptide(L)'
;MSNGETVEDNIVALIAKIGEKITIGKTKTIENSGSLNNHYLQTVVKDNIAKLAVVVSLETQDKSETVKTFAKQLSMHIAASNPLALESSLIDQSIIDKEQELVTEELKNSGKPEDIAKKISMGKMNKFKEENALLSQAWVMEPKKKVQDILKELSTTDLKVKAVSYTHLTLPTNREV
;
A
#
# COMPACT_ATOMS: atom_id res chain seq x y z
N MET A 1 14.79 -19.27 14.62
CA MET A 1 14.26 -20.55 14.09
C MET A 1 14.32 -21.58 15.19
N SER A 2 13.40 -22.54 15.21
CA SER A 2 13.34 -23.59 16.27
C SER A 2 14.53 -24.56 16.27
N ASN A 3 15.30 -24.62 15.19
CA ASN A 3 16.48 -25.47 15.03
C ASN A 3 17.82 -24.78 15.31
N GLY A 4 17.82 -23.50 15.68
CA GLY A 4 19.03 -22.71 15.94
C GLY A 4 19.85 -22.31 14.71
N GLU A 5 19.41 -22.69 13.51
CA GLU A 5 20.06 -22.32 12.25
C GLU A 5 19.59 -20.95 11.76
N THR A 6 20.37 -20.33 10.87
CA THR A 6 19.98 -19.07 10.24
C THR A 6 18.88 -19.28 9.20
N VAL A 7 18.22 -18.20 8.78
CA VAL A 7 17.23 -18.22 7.69
C VAL A 7 17.90 -18.68 6.39
N GLU A 8 19.13 -18.23 6.16
CA GLU A 8 19.91 -18.55 4.96
C GLU A 8 20.23 -20.05 4.89
N ASP A 9 20.72 -20.65 5.97
CA ASP A 9 21.00 -22.09 6.05
C ASP A 9 19.76 -22.92 5.76
N ASN A 10 18.63 -22.55 6.32
CA ASN A 10 17.35 -23.22 6.09
C ASN A 10 16.88 -23.11 4.63
N ILE A 11 17.11 -21.97 3.97
CA ILE A 11 16.78 -21.80 2.55
C ILE A 11 17.69 -22.66 1.68
N VAL A 12 19.00 -22.69 1.95
CA VAL A 12 19.95 -23.53 1.24
C VAL A 12 19.56 -25.01 1.35
N ALA A 13 19.24 -25.47 2.57
CA ALA A 13 18.77 -26.83 2.79
C ALA A 13 17.46 -27.14 2.05
N LEU A 14 16.54 -26.18 1.99
CA LEU A 14 15.28 -26.33 1.27
C LEU A 14 15.50 -26.37 -0.25
N ILE A 15 16.35 -25.50 -0.80
CA ILE A 15 16.76 -25.51 -2.21
C ILE A 15 17.36 -26.85 -2.59
N ALA A 16 18.28 -27.39 -1.76
CA ALA A 16 18.90 -28.68 -2.00
C ALA A 16 17.88 -29.84 -2.01
N LYS A 17 16.83 -29.75 -1.19
CA LYS A 17 15.78 -30.78 -1.08
C LYS A 17 14.77 -30.72 -2.23
N ILE A 18 14.41 -29.53 -2.69
CA ILE A 18 13.33 -29.30 -3.69
C ILE A 18 13.92 -29.24 -5.10
N GLY A 19 15.17 -28.79 -5.25
CA GLY A 19 15.81 -28.56 -6.55
C GLY A 19 15.41 -27.23 -7.22
N GLU A 20 14.64 -26.36 -6.53
CA GLU A 20 14.18 -25.08 -7.05
C GLU A 20 14.87 -23.92 -6.36
N LYS A 21 15.20 -22.86 -7.12
CA LYS A 21 15.82 -21.67 -6.57
C LYS A 21 14.79 -20.87 -5.77
N ILE A 22 15.04 -20.71 -4.47
CA ILE A 22 14.23 -19.93 -3.55
C ILE A 22 15.01 -18.65 -3.17
N THR A 23 14.38 -17.50 -3.24
CA THR A 23 14.95 -16.23 -2.79
C THR A 23 14.01 -15.51 -1.85
N ILE A 24 14.57 -14.85 -0.82
CA ILE A 24 13.80 -13.94 0.03
C ILE A 24 13.60 -12.63 -0.73
N GLY A 25 12.35 -12.20 -0.82
CA GLY A 25 12.01 -10.90 -1.38
C GLY A 25 12.26 -9.75 -0.39
N LYS A 26 11.37 -8.77 -0.38
CA LYS A 26 11.46 -7.62 0.54
C LYS A 26 11.04 -8.05 1.95
N THR A 27 11.81 -7.63 2.94
CA THR A 27 11.45 -7.76 4.36
C THR A 27 11.28 -6.37 4.96
N LYS A 28 10.33 -6.22 5.88
CA LYS A 28 10.12 -4.97 6.61
C LYS A 28 9.70 -5.26 8.04
N THR A 29 10.40 -4.65 8.99
CA THR A 29 10.01 -4.62 10.39
C THR A 29 9.35 -3.29 10.71
N ILE A 30 8.21 -3.30 11.37
CA ILE A 30 7.54 -2.11 11.88
C ILE A 30 7.65 -2.16 13.40
N GLU A 31 8.58 -1.40 13.94
CA GLU A 31 8.73 -1.21 15.37
C GLU A 31 7.92 0.02 15.80
N ASN A 32 6.95 -0.19 16.67
CA ASN A 32 6.10 0.89 17.11
C ASN A 32 5.59 0.64 18.54
N SER A 33 6.42 0.98 19.52
CA SER A 33 6.04 0.95 20.92
C SER A 33 4.95 1.99 21.18
N GLY A 34 3.82 1.57 21.76
CA GLY A 34 2.69 2.45 22.09
C GLY A 34 1.65 2.66 20.99
N SER A 35 1.79 2.00 19.85
CA SER A 35 0.83 2.11 18.73
C SER A 35 -0.07 0.89 18.62
N LEU A 36 -1.20 1.07 17.93
CA LEU A 36 -2.08 -0.01 17.52
C LEU A 36 -1.63 -0.55 16.17
N ASN A 37 -1.14 -1.78 16.15
CA ASN A 37 -0.78 -2.46 14.91
C ASN A 37 -1.91 -3.41 14.51
N ASN A 38 -2.29 -3.38 13.24
CA ASN A 38 -3.23 -4.32 12.66
C ASN A 38 -2.67 -4.90 11.37
N HIS A 39 -3.09 -6.13 11.05
CA HIS A 39 -2.75 -6.77 9.79
C HIS A 39 -3.99 -7.31 9.09
N TYR A 40 -3.93 -7.37 7.78
CA TYR A 40 -4.94 -7.99 6.93
C TYR A 40 -4.25 -8.91 5.92
N LEU A 41 -4.76 -10.14 5.83
CA LEU A 41 -4.27 -11.14 4.90
C LEU A 41 -5.37 -11.45 3.88
N GLN A 42 -5.06 -11.27 2.60
CA GLN A 42 -5.99 -11.58 1.52
C GLN A 42 -5.51 -12.83 0.76
N THR A 43 -6.44 -13.69 0.40
CA THR A 43 -6.15 -14.98 -0.24
C THR A 43 -5.15 -15.79 0.59
N VAL A 44 -5.58 -16.14 1.79
CA VAL A 44 -4.80 -16.94 2.74
C VAL A 44 -4.59 -18.34 2.15
N VAL A 45 -3.33 -18.75 2.05
CA VAL A 45 -2.92 -20.07 1.53
C VAL A 45 -2.69 -21.03 2.69
N LYS A 46 -2.13 -20.53 3.78
CA LYS A 46 -1.84 -21.25 5.03
C LYS A 46 -1.76 -20.23 6.16
N ASP A 47 -1.77 -20.67 7.42
CA ASP A 47 -1.62 -19.80 8.58
C ASP A 47 -0.47 -18.82 8.43
N ASN A 48 -0.79 -17.54 8.50
CA ASN A 48 0.14 -16.41 8.32
C ASN A 48 0.82 -16.32 6.94
N ILE A 49 0.31 -17.04 5.92
CA ILE A 49 0.79 -16.97 4.54
C ILE A 49 -0.37 -16.59 3.62
N ALA A 50 -0.24 -15.47 2.94
CA ALA A 50 -1.25 -14.95 2.02
C ALA A 50 -0.59 -14.39 0.76
N LYS A 51 -1.37 -14.28 -0.33
CA LYS A 51 -0.90 -13.65 -1.58
C LYS A 51 -0.71 -12.14 -1.41
N LEU A 52 -1.52 -11.50 -0.58
CA LEU A 52 -1.41 -10.11 -0.19
C LEU A 52 -1.45 -10.00 1.33
N ALA A 53 -0.50 -9.28 1.90
CA ALA A 53 -0.47 -8.93 3.30
C ALA A 53 -0.36 -7.41 3.46
N VAL A 54 -1.18 -6.84 4.32
CA VAL A 54 -1.15 -5.42 4.68
C VAL A 54 -0.90 -5.32 6.18
N VAL A 55 0.02 -4.46 6.59
CA VAL A 55 0.25 -4.10 7.99
C VAL A 55 0.08 -2.59 8.13
N VAL A 56 -0.75 -2.19 9.06
CA VAL A 56 -1.02 -0.79 9.41
C VAL A 56 -0.61 -0.55 10.85
N SER A 57 0.09 0.53 11.08
CA SER A 57 0.46 1.01 12.41
C SER A 57 -0.16 2.38 12.65
N LEU A 58 -1.03 2.47 13.64
CA LEU A 58 -1.69 3.71 14.07
C LEU A 58 -1.04 4.21 15.35
N GLU A 59 -0.61 5.46 15.35
CA GLU A 59 -0.20 6.15 16.55
C GLU A 59 -1.44 6.67 17.28
N THR A 60 -1.74 6.08 18.44
CA THR A 60 -2.90 6.47 19.25
C THR A 60 -2.80 5.93 20.66
N GLN A 61 -3.29 6.67 21.63
CA GLN A 61 -3.51 6.21 22.99
C GLN A 61 -4.87 5.51 23.15
N ASP A 62 -5.79 5.76 22.21
CA ASP A 62 -7.11 5.13 22.22
C ASP A 62 -7.03 3.69 21.66
N LYS A 63 -7.36 2.73 22.51
CA LYS A 63 -7.43 1.29 22.16
C LYS A 63 -8.87 0.78 22.12
N SER A 64 -9.84 1.69 21.93
CA SER A 64 -11.27 1.35 21.83
C SER A 64 -11.54 0.38 20.68
N GLU A 65 -12.65 -0.33 20.74
CA GLU A 65 -13.10 -1.21 19.67
C GLU A 65 -13.39 -0.45 18.36
N THR A 66 -13.76 0.82 18.48
CA THR A 66 -13.96 1.70 17.31
C THR A 66 -12.65 1.90 16.54
N VAL A 67 -11.55 2.23 17.25
CA VAL A 67 -10.24 2.42 16.63
C VAL A 67 -9.69 1.10 16.09
N LYS A 68 -9.89 -0.01 16.77
CA LYS A 68 -9.49 -1.35 16.26
C LYS A 68 -10.26 -1.73 14.98
N THR A 69 -11.57 -1.46 14.97
CA THR A 69 -12.40 -1.69 13.78
C THR A 69 -11.95 -0.83 12.62
N PHE A 70 -11.64 0.45 12.86
CA PHE A 70 -11.08 1.33 11.85
C PHE A 70 -9.74 0.81 11.33
N ALA A 71 -8.82 0.38 12.20
CA ALA A 71 -7.53 -0.18 11.80
C ALA A 71 -7.70 -1.39 10.86
N LYS A 72 -8.67 -2.26 11.15
CA LYS A 72 -9.02 -3.41 10.30
C LYS A 72 -9.58 -2.96 8.95
N GLN A 73 -10.53 -2.04 8.95
CA GLN A 73 -11.13 -1.49 7.73
C GLN A 73 -10.10 -0.75 6.87
N LEU A 74 -9.18 0.01 7.51
CA LEU A 74 -8.09 0.68 6.81
C LEU A 74 -7.13 -0.31 6.14
N SER A 75 -6.82 -1.41 6.80
CA SER A 75 -6.01 -2.47 6.20
C SER A 75 -6.69 -3.10 4.98
N MET A 76 -8.01 -3.29 5.04
CA MET A 76 -8.81 -3.78 3.90
C MET A 76 -8.89 -2.75 2.77
N HIS A 77 -9.06 -1.47 3.10
CA HIS A 77 -9.03 -0.37 2.13
C HIS A 77 -7.69 -0.33 1.37
N ILE A 78 -6.58 -0.41 2.09
CA ILE A 78 -5.23 -0.42 1.49
C ILE A 78 -5.04 -1.63 0.56
N ALA A 79 -5.54 -2.80 0.96
CA ALA A 79 -5.50 -4.00 0.12
C ALA A 79 -6.28 -3.83 -1.20
N ALA A 80 -7.40 -3.11 -1.17
CA ALA A 80 -8.26 -2.86 -2.33
C ALA A 80 -7.77 -1.71 -3.21
N SER A 81 -7.29 -0.62 -2.60
CA SER A 81 -6.98 0.64 -3.29
C SER A 81 -5.51 0.79 -3.67
N ASN A 82 -4.62 -0.03 -3.10
CA ASN A 82 -3.17 -0.06 -3.40
C ASN A 82 -2.51 1.33 -3.45
N PRO A 83 -2.58 2.15 -2.39
CA PRO A 83 -2.03 3.50 -2.39
C PRO A 83 -0.50 3.48 -2.55
N LEU A 84 0.06 4.39 -3.33
CA LEU A 84 1.51 4.50 -3.53
C LEU A 84 2.22 5.16 -2.35
N ALA A 85 1.54 6.07 -1.67
CA ALA A 85 2.09 6.80 -0.52
C ALA A 85 0.99 7.13 0.50
N LEU A 86 1.38 7.57 1.70
CA LEU A 86 0.46 8.04 2.72
C LEU A 86 -0.19 9.36 2.30
N GLU A 87 0.62 10.29 1.82
CA GLU A 87 0.22 11.63 1.35
C GLU A 87 0.72 11.86 -0.07
N SER A 88 0.07 12.76 -0.79
CA SER A 88 0.43 13.10 -2.18
C SER A 88 1.84 13.68 -2.32
N SER A 89 2.33 14.34 -1.28
CA SER A 89 3.70 14.88 -1.19
C SER A 89 4.77 13.80 -1.06
N LEU A 90 4.40 12.59 -0.63
CA LEU A 90 5.30 11.45 -0.42
C LEU A 90 5.32 10.48 -1.60
N ILE A 91 4.58 10.74 -2.67
CA ILE A 91 4.65 9.94 -3.90
C ILE A 91 6.01 10.17 -4.53
N ASP A 92 6.66 9.07 -4.92
CA ASP A 92 7.99 9.12 -5.55
C ASP A 92 7.94 9.99 -6.82
N GLN A 93 8.90 10.94 -6.91
CA GLN A 93 8.97 11.88 -8.02
C GLN A 93 9.12 11.16 -9.38
N SER A 94 9.82 10.04 -9.41
CA SER A 94 9.99 9.24 -10.63
C SER A 94 8.67 8.68 -11.16
N ILE A 95 7.72 8.38 -10.27
CA ILE A 95 6.37 7.92 -10.65
C ILE A 95 5.56 9.10 -11.18
N ILE A 96 5.66 10.26 -10.53
CA ILE A 96 4.98 11.49 -10.97
C ILE A 96 5.48 11.90 -12.35
N ASP A 97 6.80 11.86 -12.58
CA ASP A 97 7.41 12.26 -13.85
C ASP A 97 6.97 11.34 -14.99
N LYS A 98 6.95 10.03 -14.77
CA LYS A 98 6.45 9.06 -15.76
C LYS A 98 4.98 9.30 -16.12
N GLU A 99 4.14 9.52 -15.13
CA GLU A 99 2.73 9.82 -15.37
C GLU A 99 2.56 11.14 -16.12
N GLN A 100 3.36 12.16 -15.78
CA GLN A 100 3.36 13.44 -16.47
C GLN A 100 3.78 13.30 -17.94
N GLU A 101 4.77 12.46 -18.25
CA GLU A 101 5.17 12.14 -19.62
C GLU A 101 4.03 11.49 -20.40
N LEU A 102 3.38 10.46 -19.83
CA LEU A 102 2.25 9.77 -20.44
C LEU A 102 1.08 10.72 -20.72
N VAL A 103 0.72 11.55 -19.75
CA VAL A 103 -0.34 12.55 -19.92
C VAL A 103 0.01 13.57 -20.99
N THR A 104 1.28 13.99 -21.07
CA THR A 104 1.75 14.96 -22.07
C THR A 104 1.71 14.35 -23.47
N GLU A 105 2.12 13.11 -23.64
CA GLU A 105 2.08 12.39 -24.92
C GLU A 105 0.63 12.18 -25.39
N GLU A 106 -0.27 11.77 -24.49
CA GLU A 106 -1.71 11.63 -24.80
C GLU A 106 -2.31 12.95 -25.28
N LEU A 107 -1.97 14.06 -24.61
CA LEU A 107 -2.49 15.37 -24.96
C LEU A 107 -1.94 15.92 -26.29
N LYS A 108 -0.67 15.65 -26.61
CA LYS A 108 -0.10 15.99 -27.92
C LYS A 108 -0.84 15.28 -29.06
N ASN A 109 -1.18 14.01 -28.85
CA ASN A 109 -1.90 13.20 -29.86
C ASN A 109 -3.38 13.60 -29.96
N SER A 110 -3.93 14.33 -28.99
CA SER A 110 -5.34 14.75 -28.97
C SER A 110 -5.68 15.97 -29.83
N GLY A 111 -4.66 16.65 -30.40
CA GLY A 111 -4.86 17.84 -31.24
C GLY A 111 -5.48 19.07 -30.57
N LYS A 112 -5.52 19.10 -29.23
CA LYS A 112 -6.11 20.20 -28.46
C LYS A 112 -5.17 21.43 -28.41
N PRO A 113 -5.72 22.66 -28.34
CA PRO A 113 -4.93 23.86 -28.11
C PRO A 113 -4.07 23.74 -26.84
N GLU A 114 -2.85 24.30 -26.90
CA GLU A 114 -1.83 24.14 -25.85
C GLU A 114 -2.33 24.59 -24.46
N ASP A 115 -3.06 25.69 -24.38
CA ASP A 115 -3.60 26.21 -23.12
C ASP A 115 -4.65 25.27 -22.48
N ILE A 116 -5.45 24.62 -23.34
CA ILE A 116 -6.43 23.63 -22.89
C ILE A 116 -5.71 22.35 -22.46
N ALA A 117 -4.71 21.92 -23.22
CA ALA A 117 -3.89 20.76 -22.90
C ALA A 117 -3.18 20.92 -21.53
N LYS A 118 -2.60 22.09 -21.25
CA LYS A 118 -1.98 22.39 -19.94
C LYS A 118 -2.97 22.28 -18.79
N LYS A 119 -4.17 22.85 -18.93
CA LYS A 119 -5.22 22.77 -17.89
C LYS A 119 -5.66 21.33 -17.64
N ILE A 120 -5.85 20.53 -18.71
CA ILE A 120 -6.20 19.12 -18.60
C ILE A 120 -5.08 18.32 -17.94
N SER A 121 -3.81 18.57 -18.31
CA SER A 121 -2.66 17.93 -17.71
C SER A 121 -2.62 18.17 -16.20
N MET A 122 -2.75 19.43 -15.77
CA MET A 122 -2.80 19.76 -14.34
C MET A 122 -3.94 19.05 -13.62
N GLY A 123 -5.14 19.01 -14.21
CA GLY A 123 -6.28 18.30 -13.64
C GLY A 123 -6.04 16.79 -13.51
N LYS A 124 -5.47 16.16 -14.55
CA LYS A 124 -5.12 14.72 -14.54
C LYS A 124 -4.06 14.41 -13.47
N MET A 125 -3.01 15.22 -13.37
CA MET A 125 -1.95 15.04 -12.38
C MET A 125 -2.45 15.22 -10.94
N ASN A 126 -3.33 16.20 -10.69
CA ASN A 126 -3.94 16.37 -9.38
C ASN A 126 -4.81 15.17 -9.03
N LYS A 127 -5.62 14.70 -9.97
CA LYS A 127 -6.44 13.50 -9.79
C LYS A 127 -5.58 12.26 -9.54
N PHE A 128 -4.52 12.06 -10.31
CA PHE A 128 -3.56 10.98 -10.09
C PHE A 128 -3.00 10.99 -8.67
N LYS A 129 -2.55 12.14 -8.18
CA LYS A 129 -2.02 12.29 -6.82
C LYS A 129 -3.10 12.00 -5.76
N GLU A 130 -4.33 12.46 -5.95
CA GLU A 130 -5.43 12.20 -5.03
C GLU A 130 -5.82 10.71 -4.97
N GLU A 131 -5.85 10.04 -6.12
CA GLU A 131 -6.22 8.62 -6.23
C GLU A 131 -5.13 7.68 -5.71
N ASN A 132 -3.87 8.11 -5.68
CA ASN A 132 -2.72 7.29 -5.29
C ASN A 132 -2.16 7.61 -3.89
N ALA A 133 -2.68 8.62 -3.20
CA ALA A 133 -2.30 8.92 -1.83
C ALA A 133 -3.40 8.48 -0.85
N LEU A 134 -3.05 7.62 0.12
CA LEU A 134 -3.99 6.97 1.03
C LEU A 134 -4.97 7.95 1.69
N LEU A 135 -4.47 9.06 2.24
CA LEU A 135 -5.30 10.01 2.98
C LEU A 135 -6.31 10.74 2.09
N SER A 136 -6.04 10.90 0.80
CA SER A 136 -6.93 11.56 -0.16
C SER A 136 -7.84 10.61 -0.93
N GLN A 137 -7.61 9.29 -0.85
CA GLN A 137 -8.47 8.29 -1.48
C GLN A 137 -9.89 8.32 -0.90
N ALA A 138 -10.86 8.04 -1.77
CA ALA A 138 -12.23 7.79 -1.34
C ALA A 138 -12.29 6.53 -0.48
N TRP A 139 -12.94 6.61 0.67
CA TRP A 139 -13.06 5.49 1.60
C TRP A 139 -13.89 4.36 1.01
N VAL A 140 -13.34 3.15 0.93
CA VAL A 140 -14.02 2.01 0.27
C VAL A 140 -15.38 1.69 0.90
N MET A 141 -15.53 1.86 2.21
CA MET A 141 -16.79 1.58 2.91
C MET A 141 -17.83 2.70 2.71
N GLU A 142 -17.37 3.94 2.48
CA GLU A 142 -18.21 5.11 2.27
C GLU A 142 -17.56 6.05 1.24
N PRO A 143 -17.74 5.83 -0.08
CA PRO A 143 -17.03 6.55 -1.14
C PRO A 143 -17.27 8.07 -1.20
N LYS A 144 -18.24 8.58 -0.44
CA LYS A 144 -18.49 10.01 -0.32
C LYS A 144 -17.50 10.73 0.61
N LYS A 145 -16.79 9.98 1.46
CA LYS A 145 -15.79 10.50 2.39
C LYS A 145 -14.39 10.07 1.96
N LYS A 146 -13.39 10.88 2.28
CA LYS A 146 -11.97 10.52 2.13
C LYS A 146 -11.47 9.84 3.40
N VAL A 147 -10.40 9.05 3.28
CA VAL A 147 -9.76 8.40 4.43
C VAL A 147 -9.42 9.42 5.53
N GLN A 148 -8.89 10.58 5.15
CA GLN A 148 -8.59 11.67 6.10
C GLN A 148 -9.82 12.20 6.85
N ASP A 149 -11.00 12.16 6.25
CA ASP A 149 -12.23 12.65 6.89
C ASP A 149 -12.70 11.65 7.95
N ILE A 150 -12.60 10.36 7.66
CA ILE A 150 -12.87 9.30 8.64
C ILE A 150 -11.87 9.38 9.81
N LEU A 151 -10.60 9.62 9.53
CA LEU A 151 -9.59 9.83 10.57
C LEU A 151 -9.95 11.01 11.48
N LYS A 152 -10.40 12.13 10.92
CA LYS A 152 -10.83 13.31 11.70
C LYS A 152 -12.09 13.03 12.54
N GLU A 153 -13.05 12.30 11.99
CA GLU A 153 -14.26 11.92 12.72
C GLU A 153 -13.96 11.02 13.92
N LEU A 154 -12.97 10.13 13.80
CA LEU A 154 -12.53 9.23 14.86
C LEU A 154 -11.58 9.91 15.86
N SER A 155 -10.92 10.99 15.44
CA SER A 155 -9.95 11.69 16.27
C SER A 155 -10.65 12.56 17.31
N THR A 156 -10.95 11.99 18.46
CA THR A 156 -11.13 12.79 19.67
C THR A 156 -9.77 13.30 20.21
N THR A 157 -8.66 12.63 19.90
CA THR A 157 -7.28 13.05 20.20
C THR A 157 -6.26 12.15 19.47
N ASP A 158 -5.37 12.74 18.69
CA ASP A 158 -4.06 12.18 18.25
C ASP A 158 -4.02 10.87 17.46
N LEU A 159 -5.07 10.49 16.74
CA LEU A 159 -5.03 9.33 15.84
C LEU A 159 -4.29 9.69 14.54
N LYS A 160 -3.13 9.08 14.31
CA LYS A 160 -2.34 9.25 13.07
C LYS A 160 -1.95 7.91 12.47
N VAL A 161 -1.97 7.83 11.16
CA VAL A 161 -1.39 6.69 10.44
C VAL A 161 0.13 6.90 10.39
N LYS A 162 0.87 6.08 11.14
CA LYS A 162 2.33 6.20 11.25
C LYS A 162 3.07 5.42 10.19
N ALA A 163 2.62 4.20 9.93
CA ALA A 163 3.25 3.34 8.94
C ALA A 163 2.23 2.43 8.27
N VAL A 164 2.43 2.24 6.99
CA VAL A 164 1.73 1.27 6.16
C VAL A 164 2.76 0.44 5.42
N SER A 165 2.62 -0.86 5.45
CA SER A 165 3.40 -1.77 4.61
C SER A 165 2.48 -2.80 4.02
N TYR A 166 2.60 -3.02 2.73
CA TYR A 166 1.90 -4.09 2.04
C TYR A 166 2.83 -4.79 1.06
N THR A 167 2.55 -6.05 0.81
CA THR A 167 3.30 -6.88 -0.12
C THR A 167 2.34 -7.66 -1.00
N HIS A 168 2.57 -7.63 -2.30
CA HIS A 168 1.98 -8.57 -3.25
C HIS A 168 2.97 -9.71 -3.45
N LEU A 169 2.56 -10.94 -3.18
CA LEU A 169 3.26 -12.12 -3.63
C LEU A 169 2.90 -12.34 -5.11
N THR A 170 3.66 -11.74 -6.02
CA THR A 170 3.63 -12.13 -7.42
C THR A 170 4.45 -13.41 -7.53
N LEU A 171 3.79 -14.54 -7.64
CA LEU A 171 4.46 -15.74 -8.14
C LEU A 171 4.88 -15.44 -9.58
N PRO A 172 6.18 -15.58 -9.93
CA PRO A 172 6.57 -15.51 -11.32
C PRO A 172 5.85 -16.65 -12.05
N THR A 173 4.91 -16.29 -12.91
CA THR A 173 4.34 -17.24 -13.85
C THR A 173 5.37 -17.42 -14.96
N ASN A 174 6.30 -18.33 -14.76
CA ASN A 174 7.05 -18.91 -15.86
C ASN A 174 6.06 -19.76 -16.67
N ARG A 175 5.36 -19.10 -17.59
CA ARG A 175 4.87 -19.73 -18.81
C ARG A 175 5.87 -19.36 -19.90
N GLU A 176 6.96 -20.07 -19.95
CA GLU A 176 7.67 -20.29 -21.21
C GLU A 176 7.13 -21.62 -21.75
N VAL A 177 6.39 -21.52 -22.84
CA VAL A 177 6.09 -22.59 -23.76
C VAL A 177 7.10 -22.48 -24.89
#